data_a0b4c18a1e0dfb4b1dcc952946f2b4ce
#
_entry.id   a0b4c18a1e0dfb4b1dcc952946f2b4ce
#
_cell.length_a   1.000
_cell.length_b   1.000
_cell.length_c   1.000
_cell.angle_alpha   90.00
_cell.angle_beta   90.00
_cell.angle_gamma   90.00
#
_symmetry.space_group_name_H-M   'P 1'
#
loop_
_entity.id
_entity.type
_entity.pdbx_description
1 polymer ?
#
loop_
_entity_poly.entity_id
_entity_poly.type
_entity_poly.pdbx_seq_one_letter_code
_entity_poly.pdbx_strand_id
1 'polypeptide(L)'
;MCTAATYQTKDFYFGRTLDYEFSYGDEVTVTPRNYPFQFRYMGEKSSHYAIIGMAHVVGDYPLYYDGINEKGVGMAGLNFVGNAVYQEVSDNRENEIGRASCRERV
;
A
#
# COMPACT_ATOMS: atom_id res chain seq x y z
N MET A 1 -7.15 1.13 16.85
CA MET A 1 -6.98 -0.18 16.19
C MET A 1 -7.70 -0.14 14.85
N CYS A 2 -7.05 -0.60 13.80
CA CYS A 2 -7.61 -0.58 12.45
C CYS A 2 -8.38 -1.86 12.14
N THR A 3 -9.40 -1.78 11.29
CA THR A 3 -10.19 -2.93 10.84
C THR A 3 -10.22 -2.93 9.31
N ALA A 4 -10.10 -4.09 8.71
CA ALA A 4 -10.30 -4.27 7.27
C ALA A 4 -11.32 -5.37 7.03
N ALA A 5 -12.13 -5.20 5.99
CA ALA A 5 -13.16 -6.14 5.62
C ALA A 5 -13.34 -6.22 4.11
N THR A 6 -13.77 -7.37 3.65
CA THR A 6 -14.17 -7.60 2.26
C THR A 6 -15.62 -8.03 2.21
N TYR A 7 -16.31 -7.65 1.15
CA TYR A 7 -17.68 -8.03 0.91
C TYR A 7 -17.86 -8.36 -0.57
N GLN A 8 -18.35 -9.55 -0.85
CA GLN A 8 -18.58 -10.04 -2.21
C GLN A 8 -20.06 -10.13 -2.49
N THR A 9 -20.49 -9.45 -3.55
CA THR A 9 -21.82 -9.60 -4.16
C THR A 9 -21.61 -9.90 -5.66
N LYS A 10 -22.37 -9.27 -6.52
CA LYS A 10 -22.06 -9.14 -7.95
C LYS A 10 -20.71 -8.45 -8.15
N ASP A 11 -20.43 -7.46 -7.32
CA ASP A 11 -19.16 -6.72 -7.27
C ASP A 11 -18.37 -7.09 -6.02
N PHE A 12 -17.08 -6.78 -6.01
CA PHE A 12 -16.20 -6.97 -4.88
C PHE A 12 -15.93 -5.63 -4.19
N TYR A 13 -16.10 -5.61 -2.88
CA TYR A 13 -15.85 -4.44 -2.05
C TYR A 13 -14.74 -4.73 -1.06
N PHE A 14 -13.83 -3.78 -0.91
CA PHE A 14 -12.76 -3.79 0.07
C PHE A 14 -12.78 -2.48 0.84
N GLY A 15 -12.84 -2.55 2.16
CA GLY A 15 -12.87 -1.37 3.01
C GLY A 15 -12.01 -1.55 4.24
N ARG A 16 -11.55 -0.42 4.78
CA ARG A 16 -10.78 -0.41 6.02
C ARG A 16 -11.07 0.86 6.80
N THR A 17 -10.85 0.81 8.11
CA THR A 17 -10.78 1.99 8.97
C THR A 17 -9.32 2.33 9.25
N LEU A 18 -8.98 3.61 9.18
CA LEU A 18 -7.66 4.12 9.54
C LEU A 18 -7.81 4.89 10.86
N ASP A 19 -7.58 4.18 11.96
CA ASP A 19 -7.87 4.69 13.31
C ASP A 19 -6.58 5.26 13.92
N TYR A 20 -6.37 6.57 13.73
CA TYR A 20 -5.31 7.34 14.34
C TYR A 20 -5.88 8.49 15.15
N GLU A 21 -5.12 8.95 16.15
CA GLU A 21 -5.50 10.07 17.01
C GLU A 21 -5.41 11.42 16.29
N PHE A 22 -4.66 11.50 15.20
CA PHE A 22 -4.46 12.71 14.40
C PHE A 22 -4.17 12.36 12.93
N SER A 23 -4.40 13.33 12.05
CA SER A 23 -4.09 13.19 10.62
C SER A 23 -2.67 13.64 10.32
N TYR A 24 -1.98 12.88 9.49
CA TYR A 24 -0.68 13.25 8.90
C TYR A 24 -0.82 14.00 7.57
N GLY A 25 -2.03 14.43 7.21
CA GLY A 25 -2.32 14.99 5.90
C GLY A 25 -2.61 13.89 4.87
N ASP A 26 -3.43 12.92 5.29
CA ASP A 26 -3.80 11.79 4.45
C ASP A 26 -4.68 12.24 3.31
N GLU A 27 -4.42 11.74 2.12
CA GLU A 27 -5.18 12.08 0.92
C GLU A 27 -5.38 10.87 0.01
N VAL A 28 -6.48 10.87 -0.75
CA VAL A 28 -6.71 9.90 -1.79
C VAL A 28 -5.72 10.18 -2.93
N THR A 29 -4.89 9.19 -3.21
CA THR A 29 -3.78 9.33 -4.14
C THR A 29 -3.91 8.30 -5.25
N VAL A 30 -3.71 8.76 -6.49
CA VAL A 30 -3.60 7.90 -7.66
C VAL A 30 -2.16 7.92 -8.14
N THR A 31 -1.54 6.75 -8.18
CA THR A 31 -0.23 6.58 -8.81
C THR A 31 -0.44 5.93 -10.17
N PRO A 32 -0.10 6.61 -11.26
CA PRO A 32 -0.31 6.08 -12.60
C PRO A 32 0.60 4.89 -12.87
N ARG A 33 0.25 4.12 -13.89
CA ARG A 33 1.07 3.02 -14.39
C ARG A 33 2.47 3.50 -14.72
N ASN A 34 3.47 2.73 -14.35
CA ASN A 34 4.89 2.99 -14.63
C ASN A 34 5.46 4.27 -13.98
N TYR A 35 4.82 4.78 -12.94
CA TYR A 35 5.42 5.83 -12.13
C TYR A 35 6.73 5.36 -11.48
N PRO A 36 7.83 6.12 -11.57
CA PRO A 36 9.13 5.68 -11.08
C PRO A 36 9.20 5.79 -9.54
N PHE A 37 8.94 4.68 -8.85
CA PHE A 37 9.13 4.60 -7.40
C PHE A 37 10.61 4.48 -7.04
N GLN A 38 11.06 5.30 -6.09
CA GLN A 38 12.37 5.20 -5.46
C GLN A 38 12.23 4.57 -4.07
N PHE A 39 12.50 3.28 -3.97
CA PHE A 39 12.42 2.57 -2.69
C PHE A 39 13.70 2.75 -1.87
N ARG A 40 13.55 2.79 -0.55
CA ARG A 40 14.69 3.00 0.36
C ARG A 40 15.78 1.91 0.21
N TYR A 41 15.38 0.66 0.08
CA TYR A 41 16.29 -0.50 0.08
C TYR A 41 16.32 -1.28 -1.22
N MET A 42 15.34 -1.11 -2.07
CA MET A 42 15.15 -1.95 -3.25
C MET A 42 15.39 -1.22 -4.58
N GLY A 43 15.90 0.00 -4.52
CA GLY A 43 16.17 0.82 -5.70
C GLY A 43 14.91 1.32 -6.39
N GLU A 44 15.02 1.60 -7.67
CA GLU A 44 13.92 2.10 -8.50
C GLU A 44 13.04 0.98 -9.05
N LYS A 45 11.72 1.23 -9.06
CA LYS A 45 10.76 0.43 -9.79
C LYS A 45 9.91 1.33 -10.69
N SER A 46 10.02 1.15 -11.98
CA SER A 46 9.31 1.93 -13.00
C SER A 46 8.38 1.09 -13.88
N SER A 47 8.15 -0.17 -13.52
CA SER A 47 7.22 -1.06 -14.22
C SER A 47 6.24 -1.64 -13.21
N HIS A 48 5.02 -1.12 -13.18
CA HIS A 48 3.98 -1.55 -12.26
C HIS A 48 2.60 -1.10 -12.75
N TYR A 49 1.56 -1.68 -12.17
CA TYR A 49 0.18 -1.25 -12.39
C TYR A 49 -0.14 0.05 -11.67
N ALA A 50 -1.16 0.74 -12.14
CA ALA A 50 -1.71 1.90 -11.45
C ALA A 50 -2.33 1.50 -10.12
N ILE A 51 -2.23 2.39 -9.14
CA ILE A 51 -2.72 2.19 -7.78
C ILE A 51 -3.55 3.40 -7.37
N ILE A 52 -4.64 3.15 -6.67
CA ILE A 52 -5.39 4.19 -5.95
C ILE A 52 -5.52 3.77 -4.49
N GLY A 53 -5.37 4.70 -3.57
CA GLY A 53 -5.51 4.44 -2.15
C GLY A 53 -5.34 5.67 -1.31
N MET A 54 -5.40 5.49 0.00
CA MET A 54 -5.11 6.53 0.96
C MET A 54 -3.62 6.57 1.24
N ALA A 55 -3.01 7.73 1.10
CA ALA A 55 -1.58 7.90 1.27
C ALA A 55 -1.23 9.19 2.00
N HIS A 56 -0.07 9.18 2.61
CA HIS A 56 0.67 10.38 2.99
C HIS A 56 1.73 10.63 1.92
N VAL A 57 1.63 11.75 1.22
CA VAL A 57 2.55 12.08 0.13
C VAL A 57 3.69 12.94 0.67
N VAL A 58 4.91 12.45 0.54
CA VAL A 58 6.14 13.14 0.92
C VAL A 58 6.96 13.40 -0.34
N GLY A 59 6.96 14.66 -0.79
CA GLY A 59 7.57 15.00 -2.06
C GLY A 59 6.89 14.27 -3.21
N ASP A 60 7.65 13.44 -3.91
CA ASP A 60 7.16 12.62 -5.03
C ASP A 60 6.86 11.18 -4.63
N TYR A 61 6.91 10.86 -3.34
CA TYR A 61 6.72 9.50 -2.84
C TYR A 61 5.43 9.35 -2.04
N PRO A 62 4.45 8.57 -2.53
CA PRO A 62 3.25 8.24 -1.78
C PRO A 62 3.51 7.11 -0.80
N LEU A 63 3.33 7.39 0.48
CA LEU A 63 3.34 6.39 1.54
C LEU A 63 1.91 5.88 1.73
N TYR A 64 1.58 4.78 1.07
CA TYR A 64 0.25 4.20 1.10
C TYR A 64 -0.05 3.50 2.42
N TYR A 65 -1.19 3.80 3.02
CA TYR A 65 -1.77 3.03 4.13
C TYR A 65 -2.59 1.85 3.62
N ASP A 66 -3.20 2.03 2.47
CA ASP A 66 -3.97 1.03 1.74
C ASP A 66 -3.90 1.34 0.25
N GLY A 67 -4.40 0.43 -0.55
CA GLY A 67 -4.51 0.65 -1.98
C GLY A 67 -5.13 -0.53 -2.69
N ILE A 68 -5.62 -0.24 -3.86
CA ILE A 68 -6.05 -1.24 -4.82
C ILE A 68 -5.39 -0.93 -6.16
N ASN A 69 -4.88 -1.94 -6.84
CA ASN A 69 -4.32 -1.75 -8.17
C ASN A 69 -5.40 -1.98 -9.25
N GLU A 70 -5.07 -1.60 -10.47
CA GLU A 70 -5.99 -1.72 -11.63
C GLU A 70 -6.37 -3.17 -11.99
N LYS A 71 -5.69 -4.16 -11.40
CA LYS A 71 -6.01 -5.59 -11.54
C LYS A 71 -6.90 -6.12 -10.42
N GLY A 72 -7.33 -5.27 -9.52
CA GLY A 72 -8.24 -5.63 -8.44
C GLY A 72 -7.57 -6.25 -7.22
N VAL A 73 -6.25 -6.12 -7.07
CA VAL A 73 -5.55 -6.56 -5.84
C VAL A 73 -5.58 -5.43 -4.83
N GLY A 74 -6.27 -5.64 -3.73
CA GLY A 74 -6.34 -4.71 -2.62
C GLY A 74 -5.45 -5.12 -1.46
N MET A 75 -4.89 -4.13 -0.77
CA MET A 75 -4.05 -4.32 0.42
C MET A 75 -4.29 -3.19 1.41
N ALA A 76 -4.28 -3.51 2.70
CA ALA A 76 -4.32 -2.50 3.76
C ALA A 76 -3.33 -2.88 4.87
N GLY A 77 -2.61 -1.88 5.35
CA GLY A 77 -1.77 -2.00 6.52
C GLY A 77 -2.63 -1.86 7.80
N LEU A 78 -2.51 -2.83 8.68
CA LEU A 78 -3.13 -2.79 10.02
C LEU A 78 -2.02 -2.75 11.06
N ASN A 79 -2.15 -1.86 12.02
CA ASN A 79 -1.14 -1.71 13.06
C ASN A 79 -1.45 -2.64 14.26
N PHE A 80 -0.50 -3.54 14.54
CA PHE A 80 -0.56 -4.45 15.68
C PHE A 80 0.56 -4.10 16.66
N VAL A 81 0.37 -3.05 17.42
CA VAL A 81 1.35 -2.57 18.38
C VAL A 81 1.69 -3.67 19.40
N GLY A 82 2.98 -3.94 19.56
CA GLY A 82 3.50 -4.94 20.49
C GLY A 82 3.49 -6.38 19.97
N ASN A 83 2.81 -6.67 18.86
CA ASN A 83 2.71 -8.01 18.29
C ASN A 83 3.37 -8.14 16.91
N ALA A 84 3.67 -7.02 16.26
CA ALA A 84 4.34 -7.03 14.96
C ALA A 84 5.85 -7.26 15.13
N VAL A 85 6.39 -8.20 14.37
CA VAL A 85 7.83 -8.45 14.28
C VAL A 85 8.27 -8.13 12.86
N TYR A 86 9.10 -7.11 12.73
CA TYR A 86 9.65 -6.71 11.44
C TYR A 86 10.89 -7.53 11.12
N GLN A 87 10.94 -8.04 9.91
CA GLN A 87 12.11 -8.77 9.41
C GLN A 87 13.23 -7.80 9.08
N GLU A 88 14.47 -8.25 9.18
CA GLU A 88 15.60 -7.50 8.69
C GLU A 88 15.55 -7.36 7.16
N VAL A 89 16.17 -6.29 6.67
CA VAL A 89 16.28 -6.05 5.23
C VAL A 89 17.00 -7.21 4.55
N SER A 90 16.40 -7.73 3.48
CA SER A 90 16.95 -8.86 2.74
C SER A 90 16.75 -8.63 1.24
N ASP A 91 17.78 -8.89 0.45
CA ASP A 91 17.74 -8.77 -1.00
C ASP A 91 16.78 -9.77 -1.67
N ASN A 92 16.42 -10.83 -0.95
CA ASN A 92 15.53 -11.88 -1.46
C ASN A 92 14.05 -11.63 -1.17
N ARG A 93 13.70 -10.56 -0.45
CA ARG A 93 12.33 -10.24 -0.03
C ARG A 93 12.01 -8.79 -0.27
N GLU A 94 10.78 -8.52 -0.57
CA GLU A 94 10.27 -7.16 -0.65
C GLU A 94 9.98 -6.63 0.75
N ASN A 95 10.63 -5.53 1.08
CA ASN A 95 10.59 -4.94 2.42
C ASN A 95 9.64 -3.74 2.52
N GLU A 96 8.97 -3.40 1.42
CA GLU A 96 8.14 -2.21 1.33
C GLU A 96 6.75 -2.58 0.81
N ILE A 97 5.72 -2.17 1.54
CA ILE A 97 4.30 -2.47 1.21
C ILE A 97 3.92 -1.97 -0.18
N GLY A 98 4.36 -0.76 -0.55
CA GLY A 98 4.09 -0.19 -1.87
C GLY A 98 4.60 -1.08 -3.00
N ARG A 99 5.75 -1.70 -2.83
CA ARG A 99 6.33 -2.63 -3.81
C ARG A 99 5.51 -3.91 -3.93
N ALA A 100 5.06 -4.47 -2.83
CA ALA A 100 4.24 -5.68 -2.84
C ALA A 100 2.92 -5.48 -3.59
N SER A 101 2.26 -4.33 -3.39
CA SER A 101 0.99 -4.01 -4.08
C SER A 101 1.17 -3.66 -5.56
N CYS A 102 2.39 -3.31 -6.00
CA CYS A 102 2.69 -3.04 -7.39
C CYS A 102 2.86 -4.30 -8.26
N ARG A 103 3.03 -5.46 -7.64
CA ARG A 103 3.26 -6.70 -8.37
C ARG A 103 1.99 -7.27 -8.98
N GLU A 104 2.15 -7.82 -10.16
CA GLU A 104 1.19 -8.77 -10.71
C GLU A 104 1.22 -10.05 -9.86
N ARG A 105 0.07 -10.44 -9.34
CA ARG A 105 -0.07 -11.81 -8.84
C ARG A 105 -0.27 -12.73 -10.02
N VAL A 106 0.66 -13.55 -10.18
CA VAL A 106 0.51 -14.74 -11.02
C VAL A 106 -0.37 -15.73 -10.28
#